data_c10191f97631e50fe73403d4e1ba2e50
#
_entry.id   c10191f97631e50fe73403d4e1ba2e50
#
_cell.length_a   1.000
_cell.length_b   1.000
_cell.length_c   1.000
_cell.angle_alpha   90.00
_cell.angle_beta   90.00
_cell.angle_gamma   90.00
#
_symmetry.space_group_name_H-M   'P 1'
#
loop_
_entity.id
_entity.type
_entity.pdbx_description
1 polymer ?
#
loop_
_entity_poly.entity_id
_entity_poly.type
_entity_poly.pdbx_seq_one_letter_code
_entity_poly.pdbx_strand_id
1 'polypeptide(L)' 'MAVVATPLPSRVSIVFIEEGGAKRTRSYGPIKPTATDEDVYDFAVALAGLQEYPVDSITRIDSKELMGS' A
#
# COMPACT_ATOMS: atom_id res chain seq x y z
N MET A 1 -1.62 -32.29 -3.85
CA MET A 1 -1.86 -31.30 -4.92
C MET A 1 -0.91 -30.14 -4.71
N ALA A 2 -0.15 -29.80 -5.72
CA ALA A 2 0.82 -28.70 -5.61
C ALA A 2 0.17 -27.40 -6.01
N VAL A 3 0.53 -26.34 -5.30
CA VAL A 3 0.08 -24.99 -5.63
C VAL A 3 1.32 -24.11 -5.82
N VAL A 4 1.33 -23.38 -6.91
CA VAL A 4 2.37 -22.38 -7.18
C VAL A 4 1.82 -21.01 -6.83
N ALA A 5 2.54 -20.31 -5.96
CA ALA A 5 2.18 -18.96 -5.58
C ALA A 5 3.19 -17.98 -6.21
N THR A 6 2.70 -17.06 -7.02
CA THR A 6 3.52 -16.04 -7.67
C THR A 6 3.23 -14.69 -7.05
N PRO A 7 4.23 -14.03 -6.44
CA PRO A 7 4.01 -12.70 -5.88
C PRO A 7 3.63 -11.69 -6.96
N LEU A 8 2.60 -10.92 -6.70
CA LEU A 8 2.19 -9.81 -7.56
C LEU A 8 2.72 -8.50 -6.96
N PRO A 9 2.81 -7.43 -7.77
CA PRO A 9 3.22 -6.14 -7.22
C PRO A 9 2.32 -5.71 -6.06
N SER A 10 2.95 -5.15 -5.04
CA SER A 10 2.26 -4.67 -3.85
C SER A 10 1.75 -3.24 -4.08
N ARG A 11 0.85 -2.81 -3.23
CA ARG A 11 0.32 -1.44 -3.24
C ARG A 11 0.30 -0.91 -1.82
N VAL A 12 0.31 0.41 -1.71
CA VAL A 12 0.11 1.07 -0.43
C VAL A 12 -1.14 1.94 -0.51
N SER A 13 -1.97 1.86 0.52
CA SER A 13 -3.17 2.67 0.65
C SER A 13 -2.96 3.65 1.80
N ILE A 14 -3.19 4.93 1.54
CA ILE A 14 -3.04 5.98 2.53
C ILE A 14 -4.40 6.65 2.72
N VAL A 15 -4.88 6.69 3.95
CA VAL A 15 -6.11 7.38 4.30
C VAL A 15 -5.76 8.73 4.91
N PHE A 16 -6.27 9.79 4.33
CA PHE A 16 -6.08 11.17 4.80
C PHE A 16 -7.36 11.67 5.44
N ILE A 17 -7.20 12.56 6.42
CA ILE A 17 -8.33 13.24 7.05
C ILE A 17 -8.43 14.63 6.42
N GLU A 18 -9.53 14.88 5.72
CA GLU A 18 -9.79 16.18 5.12
C GLU A 18 -10.35 17.15 6.15
N GLU A 19 -10.36 18.44 5.78
CA GLU A 19 -11.01 19.47 6.57
C GLU A 19 -12.50 19.10 6.75
N GLY A 20 -12.96 19.14 8.00
CA GLY A 20 -14.32 18.72 8.33
C GLY A 20 -14.44 17.27 8.79
N GLY A 21 -13.33 16.51 8.80
CA GLY A 21 -13.30 15.13 9.30
C GLY A 21 -13.63 14.06 8.27
N ALA A 22 -13.85 14.42 7.01
CA ALA A 22 -14.06 13.44 5.95
C ALA A 22 -12.74 12.71 5.66
N LYS A 23 -12.83 11.42 5.32
CA LYS A 23 -11.66 10.62 5.00
C LYS A 23 -11.54 10.42 3.50
N ARG A 24 -10.31 10.52 3.01
CA ARG A 24 -10.00 10.27 1.60
C ARG A 24 -8.92 9.21 1.51
N THR A 25 -9.15 8.19 0.69
CA THR A 25 -8.20 7.12 0.47
C THR A 25 -7.51 7.30 -0.87
N ARG A 26 -6.18 7.15 -0.87
CA ARG A 26 -5.39 7.12 -2.09
C ARG A 26 -4.52 5.87 -2.10
N SER A 27 -4.44 5.23 -3.27
CA SER A 27 -3.61 4.04 -3.44
C SER A 27 -2.46 4.36 -4.38
N TYR A 28 -1.29 3.85 -4.05
CA TYR A 28 -0.07 4.03 -4.84
C TYR A 28 0.57 2.68 -5.12
N GLY A 29 1.18 2.57 -6.25
CA GLY A 29 1.86 1.36 -6.70
C GLY A 29 2.07 1.39 -8.20
N PRO A 30 2.67 0.35 -8.77
CA PRO A 30 3.09 -0.89 -8.12
C PRO A 30 4.36 -0.73 -7.28
N ILE A 31 4.49 -1.54 -6.25
CA ILE A 31 5.66 -1.63 -5.39
C ILE A 31 6.20 -3.05 -5.46
N LYS A 32 7.51 -3.23 -5.49
CA LYS A 32 8.10 -4.57 -5.51
C LYS A 32 7.63 -5.38 -4.30
N PRO A 33 7.16 -6.62 -4.50
CA PRO A 33 6.69 -7.44 -3.37
C PRO A 33 7.80 -7.80 -2.39
N THR A 34 9.07 -7.69 -2.82
CA THR A 34 10.24 -7.93 -1.97
C THR A 34 10.62 -6.73 -1.10
N ALA A 35 9.98 -5.57 -1.30
CA ALA A 35 10.23 -4.40 -0.48
C ALA A 35 9.84 -4.68 0.98
N THR A 36 10.65 -4.21 1.92
CA THR A 36 10.37 -4.38 3.34
C THR A 36 9.23 -3.48 3.77
N ASP A 37 8.60 -3.80 4.90
CA ASP A 37 7.55 -2.96 5.45
C ASP A 37 8.07 -1.56 5.78
N GLU A 38 9.32 -1.47 6.24
CA GLU A 38 9.97 -0.20 6.53
C GLU A 38 10.12 0.64 5.25
N ASP A 39 10.56 0.02 4.15
CA ASP A 39 10.70 0.71 2.87
C ASP A 39 9.35 1.22 2.36
N VAL A 40 8.30 0.42 2.48
CA VAL A 40 6.95 0.80 2.07
C VAL A 40 6.43 1.94 2.93
N TYR A 41 6.67 1.87 4.24
CA TYR A 41 6.27 2.91 5.17
C TYR A 41 6.97 4.24 4.85
N ASP A 42 8.29 4.20 4.61
CA ASP A 42 9.07 5.39 4.29
C ASP A 42 8.59 6.02 2.97
N PHE A 43 8.26 5.19 1.98
CA PHE A 43 7.71 5.66 0.72
C PHE A 43 6.35 6.35 0.94
N ALA A 44 5.49 5.74 1.75
CA ALA A 44 4.18 6.31 2.06
C ALA A 44 4.30 7.63 2.81
N VAL A 45 5.21 7.73 3.76
CA VAL A 45 5.45 8.96 4.51
C VAL A 45 5.96 10.06 3.59
N ALA A 46 6.86 9.73 2.66
CA ALA A 46 7.36 10.70 1.69
C ALA A 46 6.24 11.23 0.79
N LEU A 47 5.35 10.35 0.34
CA LEU A 47 4.18 10.74 -0.46
C LEU A 47 3.21 11.59 0.37
N ALA A 48 2.97 11.20 1.62
CA ALA A 48 2.07 11.92 2.51
C ALA A 48 2.58 13.33 2.80
N GLY A 49 3.90 13.51 2.85
CA GLY A 49 4.51 14.82 3.07
C GLY A 49 4.24 15.82 1.95
N LEU A 50 3.84 15.35 0.77
CA LEU A 50 3.47 16.19 -0.36
C LEU A 50 1.99 16.58 -0.34
N GLN A 51 1.22 16.03 0.58
CA GLN A 51 -0.21 16.26 0.68
C GLN A 51 -0.51 17.31 1.74
N GLU A 52 -1.63 17.97 1.56
CA GLU A 52 -2.09 19.04 2.45
C GLU A 52 -2.74 18.50 3.73
N TYR A 53 -3.24 17.28 3.68
CA TYR A 53 -4.04 16.70 4.77
C TYR A 53 -3.24 15.75 5.63
N PRO A 54 -3.57 15.65 6.94
CA PRO A 54 -2.91 14.67 7.82
C PRO A 54 -3.28 13.24 7.45
N VAL A 55 -2.38 12.32 7.77
CA VAL A 55 -2.57 10.89 7.53
C VAL A 55 -3.31 10.26 8.70
N ASP A 56 -4.35 9.49 8.40
CA ASP A 56 -5.08 8.69 9.39
C ASP A 56 -4.49 7.28 9.50
N SER A 57 -4.23 6.64 8.35
CA SER A 57 -3.64 5.30 8.34
C SER A 57 -2.88 5.02 7.05
N ILE A 58 -1.94 4.07 7.14
CA ILE A 58 -1.17 3.58 6.01
C ILE A 58 -1.31 2.06 6.01
N THR A 59 -1.74 1.49 4.89
CA THR A 59 -1.94 0.05 4.76
C THR A 59 -1.14 -0.47 3.57
N ARG A 60 -0.38 -1.54 3.80
CA ARG A 60 0.29 -2.27 2.74
C ARG A 60 -0.62 -3.40 2.25
N ILE A 61 -0.77 -3.52 0.94
CA ILE A 61 -1.60 -4.56 0.32
C ILE A 61 -0.70 -5.44 -0.53
N ASP A 62 -0.57 -6.70 -0.13
CA ASP A 62 0.20 -7.70 -0.85
C ASP A 62 -0.74 -8.70 -1.49
N SER A 63 -0.41 -9.12 -2.70
CA SER A 63 -1.21 -10.07 -3.45
C SER A 63 -0.34 -11.17 -4.02
N LYS A 64 -0.92 -12.35 -4.20
CA LYS A 64 -0.28 -13.48 -4.84
C LYS A 64 -1.24 -14.11 -5.82
N GLU A 65 -0.71 -14.53 -6.95
CA GLU A 65 -1.46 -15.35 -7.89
C GLU A 65 -1.20 -16.81 -7.54
N LEU A 66 -2.26 -17.57 -7.42
CA LEU A 66 -2.18 -19.00 -7.07
C LEU A 66 -2.58 -19.84 -8.27
N MET A 67 -1.74 -20.81 -8.61
CA MET A 67 -2.03 -21.77 -9.66
C MET A 67 -1.99 -23.17 -9.07
N GLY A 68 -3.10 -23.90 -9.21
CA GLY A 68 -3.17 -25.30 -8.84
C GLY A 68 -2.70 -26.19 -10.00
N SER A 69 -2.10 -27.31 -9.67
CA SER A 69 -1.68 -28.30 -10.67
C SER A 69 -2.41 -29.63 -10.45
#